data_2f766ea4246f4b5d79fcba333fc2056d
#
_entry.id   2f766ea4246f4b5d79fcba333fc2056d
#
_cell.length_a   1.000
_cell.length_b   1.000
_cell.length_c   1.000
_cell.angle_alpha   90.00
_cell.angle_beta   90.00
_cell.angle_gamma   90.00
#
_symmetry.space_group_name_H-M   'P 1'
#
loop_
_entity.id
_entity.type
_entity.pdbx_description
1 polymer ?
#
loop_
_entity_poly.entity_id
_entity_poly.type
_entity_poly.pdbx_seq_one_letter_code
_entity_poly.pdbx_strand_id
1 'polypeptide(L)'
;MVIKSNSDHDERGLLPYPVIVAATKGDPDAMKIVLNRYEGDMVALSVRKMRDERGNTYYGVDQDIYDRLQARLIRVVLDFKV
;
A
#
# COMPACT_ATOMS: atom_id res chain seq x y z
N MET A 1 -1.47 -16.20 -23.39
CA MET A 1 -1.26 -15.67 -22.96
C MET A 1 -0.82 -15.21 -22.43
N VAL A 2 -0.91 -15.19 -22.12
CA VAL A 2 -0.63 -14.56 -21.57
C VAL A 2 -0.07 -14.13 -21.04
N ILE A 3 0.06 -13.86 -20.86
CA ILE A 3 0.55 -13.38 -20.46
C ILE A 3 0.86 -12.88 -19.80
N LYS A 4 0.77 -12.86 -19.45
CA LYS A 4 1.03 -12.22 -18.83
C LYS A 4 1.77 -11.75 -18.39
N SER A 5 1.82 -11.56 -18.32
CA SER A 5 2.49 -11.05 -17.94
C SER A 5 2.94 -10.36 -17.50
N ASN A 6 2.71 -10.22 -17.28
CA ASN A 6 3.22 -9.33 -17.09
C ASN A 6 4.22 -9.08 -16.25
N SER A 7 4.55 -8.85 -16.41
CA SER A 7 5.90 -8.61 -16.06
C SER A 7 6.03 -7.74 -14.83
N ASP A 8 5.42 -6.59 -14.81
CA ASP A 8 5.37 -5.75 -13.63
C ASP A 8 4.30 -6.22 -12.66
N HIS A 9 3.77 -7.38 -12.95
CA HIS A 9 2.71 -7.96 -12.16
C HIS A 9 3.08 -9.38 -11.79
N ASP A 10 3.83 -9.52 -10.73
CA ASP A 10 4.25 -10.80 -10.22
C ASP A 10 3.13 -11.40 -9.37
N GLU A 11 2.85 -12.68 -9.55
CA GLU A 11 1.80 -13.34 -8.78
C GLU A 11 2.10 -13.37 -7.29
N ARG A 12 3.38 -13.29 -6.93
CA ARG A 12 3.78 -13.24 -5.53
C ARG A 12 3.71 -11.82 -4.96
N GLY A 13 3.29 -10.86 -5.77
CA GLY A 13 3.19 -9.48 -5.35
C GLY A 13 4.50 -8.76 -5.20
N LEU A 14 5.55 -9.27 -5.82
CA LEU A 14 6.84 -8.61 -5.78
C LEU A 14 6.88 -7.46 -6.77
N LEU A 15 7.60 -6.41 -6.40
CA LEU A 15 7.77 -5.25 -7.27
C LEU A 15 9.05 -5.39 -8.08
N PRO A 16 9.07 -4.89 -9.33
CA PRO A 16 10.30 -4.88 -10.11
C PRO A 16 11.36 -4.05 -9.40
N TYR A 17 12.59 -4.54 -9.44
CA TYR A 17 13.71 -3.87 -8.77
C TYR A 17 13.87 -2.40 -9.21
N PRO A 18 13.77 -2.05 -10.50
CA PRO A 18 13.90 -0.65 -10.90
C PRO A 18 12.85 0.26 -10.27
N VAL A 19 11.64 -0.26 -10.01
CA VAL A 19 10.60 0.51 -9.35
C VAL A 19 11.00 0.77 -7.90
N ILE A 20 11.53 -0.24 -7.23
CA ILE A 20 11.96 -0.10 -5.84
C ILE A 20 13.07 0.95 -5.75
N VAL A 21 14.07 0.85 -6.62
CA VAL A 21 15.18 1.80 -6.62
C VAL A 21 14.67 3.23 -6.84
N ALA A 22 13.80 3.42 -7.83
CA ALA A 22 13.27 4.75 -8.12
C ALA A 22 12.47 5.30 -6.94
N ALA A 23 11.66 4.44 -6.28
CA ALA A 23 10.86 4.88 -5.15
C ALA A 23 11.74 5.32 -3.98
N THR A 24 12.85 4.61 -3.73
CA THR A 24 13.76 4.99 -2.65
C THR A 24 14.43 6.34 -2.91
N LYS A 25 14.48 6.77 -4.16
CA LYS A 25 15.04 8.06 -4.54
C LYS A 25 13.98 9.16 -4.59
N GLY A 26 12.76 8.83 -4.21
CA GLY A 26 11.70 9.83 -4.13
C GLY A 26 10.92 10.05 -5.41
N ASP A 27 11.08 9.17 -6.41
CA ASP A 27 10.30 9.29 -7.64
C ASP A 27 8.81 9.09 -7.31
N PRO A 28 7.96 10.10 -7.56
CA PRO A 28 6.55 10.01 -7.18
C PRO A 28 5.78 8.93 -7.92
N ASP A 29 6.10 8.67 -9.18
CA ASP A 29 5.41 7.63 -9.93
C ASP A 29 5.76 6.25 -9.39
N ALA A 30 7.03 6.03 -9.10
CA ALA A 30 7.46 4.75 -8.54
C ALA A 30 6.88 4.57 -7.14
N MET A 31 6.85 5.63 -6.34
CA MET A 31 6.26 5.57 -5.00
C MET A 31 4.78 5.20 -5.08
N LYS A 32 4.07 5.75 -6.05
CA LYS A 32 2.66 5.43 -6.24
C LYS A 32 2.47 3.94 -6.53
N ILE A 33 3.35 3.37 -7.33
CA ILE A 33 3.29 1.92 -7.62
C ILE A 33 3.49 1.11 -6.36
N VAL A 34 4.46 1.51 -5.52
CA VAL A 34 4.70 0.83 -4.25
C VAL A 34 3.47 0.93 -3.34
N LEU A 35 2.90 2.12 -3.22
CA LEU A 35 1.73 2.30 -2.38
C LEU A 35 0.55 1.48 -2.86
N ASN A 36 0.35 1.42 -4.18
CA ASN A 36 -0.73 0.62 -4.75
C ASN A 36 -0.55 -0.86 -4.44
N ARG A 37 0.68 -1.34 -4.44
CA ARG A 37 0.96 -2.73 -4.13
C ARG A 37 0.53 -3.09 -2.71
N TYR A 38 0.68 -2.14 -1.78
CA TYR A 38 0.35 -2.38 -0.37
C TYR A 38 -1.00 -1.83 0.04
N GLU A 39 -1.78 -1.32 -0.92
CA GLU A 39 -3.06 -0.70 -0.63
C GLU A 39 -4.00 -1.66 0.11
N GLY A 40 -4.12 -2.89 -0.39
CA GLY A 40 -5.00 -3.88 0.22
C GLY A 40 -4.60 -4.20 1.65
N ASP A 41 -3.30 -4.30 1.90
CA ASP A 41 -2.80 -4.58 3.25
C ASP A 41 -3.09 -3.42 4.19
N MET A 42 -2.90 -2.18 3.71
CA MET A 42 -3.17 -1.01 4.53
C MET A 42 -4.65 -0.89 4.87
N VAL A 43 -5.51 -1.17 3.89
CA VAL A 43 -6.95 -1.15 4.12
C VAL A 43 -7.32 -2.20 5.16
N ALA A 44 -6.82 -3.43 4.99
CA ALA A 44 -7.13 -4.52 5.91
C ALA A 44 -6.70 -4.21 7.34
N LEU A 45 -5.53 -3.60 7.51
CA LEU A 45 -5.02 -3.26 8.83
C LEU A 45 -5.72 -2.06 9.44
N SER A 46 -6.46 -1.30 8.64
CA SER A 46 -7.17 -0.10 9.10
C SER A 46 -8.64 -0.36 9.40
N VAL A 47 -9.13 -1.58 9.18
CA VAL A 47 -10.52 -1.90 9.44
C VAL A 47 -10.75 -2.00 10.93
N ARG A 48 -11.78 -1.32 11.41
CA ARG A 48 -12.16 -1.32 12.81
C ARG A 48 -13.65 -1.49 12.95
N LYS A 49 -14.04 -2.00 14.12
CA LYS A 49 -15.43 -2.07 14.51
C LYS A 49 -15.89 -0.67 14.88
N MET A 50 -16.91 -0.20 14.22
CA MET A 50 -17.44 1.14 14.43
C MET A 50 -18.91 1.07 14.77
N ARG A 51 -19.44 2.17 15.28
CA ARG A 51 -20.82 2.27 15.67
C ARG A 51 -21.45 3.51 15.02
N ASP A 52 -22.63 3.34 14.45
CA ASP A 52 -23.33 4.49 13.86
C ASP A 52 -24.16 5.20 14.93
N GLU A 53 -24.90 6.22 14.51
CA GLU A 53 -25.70 7.04 15.41
C GLU A 53 -26.80 6.24 16.09
N ARG A 54 -27.24 5.16 15.47
CA ARG A 54 -28.31 4.31 16.01
C ARG A 54 -27.77 3.19 16.89
N GLY A 55 -26.46 3.14 17.08
CA GLY A 55 -25.84 2.10 17.86
C GLY A 55 -25.57 0.82 17.10
N ASN A 56 -25.83 0.80 15.79
CA ASN A 56 -25.54 -0.36 14.97
C ASN A 56 -24.03 -0.49 14.76
N THR A 57 -23.57 -1.72 14.81
CA THR A 57 -22.15 -2.02 14.64
C THR A 57 -21.86 -2.33 13.18
N TYR A 58 -20.76 -1.80 12.67
CA TYR A 58 -20.28 -2.11 11.34
C TYR A 58 -18.76 -2.06 11.32
N TYR A 59 -18.18 -2.61 10.27
CA TYR A 59 -16.72 -2.57 10.08
C TYR A 59 -16.40 -1.58 8.98
N GLY A 60 -15.48 -0.68 9.26
CA GLY A 60 -15.07 0.31 8.29
C GLY A 60 -13.61 0.66 8.43
N VAL A 61 -13.08 1.36 7.44
CA VAL A 61 -11.69 1.79 7.44
C VAL A 61 -11.55 3.00 8.35
N ASP A 62 -10.62 2.91 9.31
CA ASP A 62 -10.26 4.04 10.15
C ASP A 62 -9.24 4.87 9.37
N GLN A 63 -9.64 6.05 8.94
CA GLN A 63 -8.79 6.88 8.10
C GLN A 63 -7.49 7.29 8.80
N ASP A 64 -7.55 7.53 10.12
CA ASP A 64 -6.35 7.87 10.88
C ASP A 64 -5.32 6.76 10.83
N ILE A 65 -5.78 5.52 11.03
CA ILE A 65 -4.86 4.38 10.98
C ILE A 65 -4.30 4.22 9.58
N TYR A 66 -5.17 4.34 8.57
CA TYR A 66 -4.75 4.23 7.19
C TYR A 66 -3.67 5.28 6.86
N ASP A 67 -3.91 6.53 7.24
CA ASP A 67 -2.98 7.61 6.95
C ASP A 67 -1.64 7.39 7.64
N ARG A 68 -1.65 6.88 8.87
CA ARG A 68 -0.42 6.57 9.59
C ARG A 68 0.35 5.44 8.93
N LEU A 69 -0.35 4.40 8.48
CA LEU A 69 0.29 3.29 7.81
C LEU A 69 0.92 3.74 6.50
N GLN A 70 0.21 4.57 5.74
CA GLN A 70 0.73 5.09 4.50
C GLN A 70 1.96 5.94 4.72
N ALA A 71 1.92 6.84 5.70
CA ALA A 71 3.07 7.69 6.02
C ALA A 71 4.27 6.86 6.44
N ARG A 72 4.03 5.83 7.24
CA ARG A 72 5.10 4.94 7.68
C ARG A 72 5.71 4.18 6.52
N LEU A 73 4.87 3.68 5.61
CA LEU A 73 5.37 2.96 4.45
C LEU A 73 6.24 3.85 3.58
N ILE A 74 5.81 5.08 3.34
CA ILE A 74 6.58 6.03 2.54
C ILE A 74 7.95 6.26 3.21
N ARG A 75 7.95 6.46 4.52
CA ARG A 75 9.20 6.67 5.25
C ARG A 75 10.13 5.48 5.15
N VAL A 76 9.59 4.28 5.31
CA VAL A 76 10.38 3.06 5.21
C VAL A 76 11.01 2.94 3.83
N VAL A 77 10.24 3.24 2.79
CA VAL A 77 10.76 3.17 1.42
C VAL A 77 11.88 4.18 1.22
N LEU A 78 11.68 5.42 1.69
CA LEU A 78 12.70 6.46 1.51
C LEU A 78 13.97 6.18 2.31
N ASP A 79 13.85 5.47 3.43
CA ASP A 79 15.00 5.11 4.26
C ASP A 79 15.69 3.83 3.79
N PHE A 80 15.07 3.12 2.88
CA PHE A 80 15.59 1.84 2.40
C PHE A 80 16.83 2.06 1.55
N LYS A 81 17.87 1.28 1.83
CA LYS A 81 19.13 1.36 1.08
C LYS A 81 19.26 0.19 0.12
N VAL A 82 19.45 0.51 -1.14
CA VAL A 82 19.57 -0.49 -2.19
C VAL A 82 21.02 -0.59 -2.65
#